data_c84864f4d2012b37c69a084c8f162e09
#
_entry.id   c84864f4d2012b37c69a084c8f162e09
#
_cell.length_a   1.000
_cell.length_b   1.000
_cell.length_c   1.000
_cell.angle_alpha   90.00
_cell.angle_beta   90.00
_cell.angle_gamma   90.00
#
_symmetry.space_group_name_H-M   'P 1'
#
loop_
_entity.id
_entity.type
_entity.pdbx_description
1 polymer ?
#
loop_
_entity_poly.entity_id
_entity_poly.type
_entity_poly.pdbx_seq_one_letter_code
_entity_poly.pdbx_strand_id
1 'polypeptide(L)'
;MNRLKSYFLAQLFIIYTRYLIGGAFVFACMIKIKGKRFTTYSQEDAPLGSTMHFFEVLYQTGLYWQFIGWAQLLAGFLLMTQRFSKLGAVVNLPIILNVFVITISMEFGGTPVITGLMLMANLLLIVWHWGELQSLINLPYLPAASDQEENKPLWAITGLLLFGFTAGYRILNDFYNPFLWFGVCFLIGLGAFLIRLVQRYRAKSTR
;
A
#
# COMPACT_ATOMS: atom_id res chain seq x y z
N MET A 1 12.52 11.72 16.88
CA MET A 1 12.44 11.00 15.60
C MET A 1 13.81 10.60 15.02
N ASN A 2 14.83 11.46 15.06
CA ASN A 2 16.16 11.14 14.48
C ASN A 2 16.81 9.88 15.09
N ARG A 3 16.66 9.63 16.38
CA ARG A 3 17.15 8.39 17.00
C ARG A 3 16.46 7.13 16.49
N LEU A 4 15.13 7.18 16.25
CA LEU A 4 14.38 6.03 15.71
C LEU A 4 14.80 5.71 14.28
N LYS A 5 15.11 6.72 13.49
CA LYS A 5 15.57 6.54 12.09
C LYS A 5 16.95 5.88 11.98
N SER A 6 17.75 5.85 13.05
CA SER A 6 19.03 5.15 13.07
C SER A 6 18.90 3.64 13.31
N TYR A 7 17.75 3.17 13.82
CA TYR A 7 17.55 1.74 14.09
C TYR A 7 17.15 0.99 12.84
N PHE A 8 17.89 -0.06 12.52
CA PHE A 8 17.63 -0.91 11.36
C PHE A 8 16.21 -1.49 11.34
N LEU A 9 15.74 -2.02 12.48
CA LEU A 9 14.41 -2.60 12.58
C LEU A 9 13.29 -1.58 12.34
N ALA A 10 13.46 -0.33 12.78
CA ALA A 10 12.49 0.73 12.53
C ALA A 10 12.42 1.07 11.04
N GLN A 11 13.56 1.16 10.36
CA GLN A 11 13.60 1.38 8.91
C GLN A 11 12.95 0.22 8.14
N LEU A 12 13.22 -1.03 8.54
CA LEU A 12 12.56 -2.20 7.95
C LEU A 12 11.05 -2.16 8.16
N PHE A 13 10.59 -1.83 9.36
CA PHE A 13 9.16 -1.70 9.64
C PHE A 13 8.49 -0.72 8.68
N ILE A 14 9.10 0.43 8.44
CA ILE A 14 8.60 1.43 7.47
C ILE A 14 8.59 0.87 6.04
N ILE A 15 9.64 0.18 5.60
CA ILE A 15 9.72 -0.43 4.27
C ILE A 15 8.58 -1.44 4.08
N TYR A 16 8.38 -2.36 5.03
CA TYR A 16 7.34 -3.37 4.96
C TYR A 16 5.93 -2.78 5.09
N THR A 17 5.76 -1.72 5.88
CA THR A 17 4.49 -0.98 5.94
C THR A 17 4.09 -0.44 4.57
N ARG A 18 5.04 0.08 3.79
CA ARG A 18 4.78 0.54 2.40
C ARG A 18 4.35 -0.61 1.50
N TYR A 19 4.99 -1.79 1.62
CA TYR A 19 4.59 -2.98 0.85
C TYR A 19 3.20 -3.46 1.23
N LEU A 20 2.86 -3.46 2.52
CA LEU A 20 1.54 -3.89 2.97
C LEU A 20 0.43 -2.97 2.46
N ILE A 21 0.57 -1.65 2.64
CA ILE A 21 -0.42 -0.69 2.15
C ILE A 21 -0.49 -0.74 0.63
N GLY A 22 0.66 -0.64 -0.04
CA GLY A 22 0.72 -0.66 -1.50
C GLY A 22 0.18 -1.94 -2.10
N GLY A 23 0.56 -3.10 -1.55
CA GLY A 23 0.07 -4.41 -1.98
C GLY A 23 -1.44 -4.57 -1.82
N ALA A 24 -1.99 -4.12 -0.69
CA ALA A 24 -3.44 -4.12 -0.46
C ALA A 24 -4.19 -3.28 -1.50
N PHE A 25 -3.66 -2.10 -1.85
CA PHE A 25 -4.26 -1.26 -2.89
C PHE A 25 -4.14 -1.84 -4.28
N VAL A 26 -2.96 -2.36 -4.66
CA VAL A 26 -2.77 -3.04 -5.94
C VAL A 26 -3.70 -4.24 -6.06
N PHE A 27 -3.86 -5.00 -4.98
CA PHE A 27 -4.78 -6.13 -4.96
C PHE A 27 -6.25 -5.71 -5.15
N ALA A 28 -6.69 -4.68 -4.43
CA ALA A 28 -8.08 -4.21 -4.43
C ALA A 28 -8.47 -3.42 -5.69
N CYS A 29 -7.51 -2.80 -6.39
CA CYS A 29 -7.80 -1.96 -7.54
C CYS A 29 -8.09 -2.73 -8.82
N MET A 30 -7.55 -3.96 -8.98
CA MET A 30 -7.60 -4.69 -10.25
C MET A 30 -9.01 -4.99 -10.72
N ILE A 31 -9.93 -5.33 -9.81
CA ILE A 31 -11.34 -5.59 -10.16
C ILE A 31 -12.01 -4.34 -10.73
N LYS A 32 -11.65 -3.16 -10.18
CA LYS A 32 -12.19 -1.87 -10.60
C LYS A 32 -11.67 -1.47 -11.99
N ILE A 33 -10.35 -1.62 -12.21
CA ILE A 33 -9.72 -1.32 -13.51
C ILE A 33 -10.28 -2.20 -14.62
N LYS A 34 -10.57 -3.48 -14.32
CA LYS A 34 -11.23 -4.41 -15.25
C LYS A 34 -12.70 -4.04 -15.54
N GLY A 35 -13.26 -3.02 -14.89
CA GLY A 35 -14.67 -2.68 -15.01
C GLY A 35 -15.61 -3.79 -14.55
N LYS A 36 -15.20 -4.57 -13.54
CA LYS A 36 -16.00 -5.66 -12.96
C LYS A 36 -16.58 -5.25 -11.62
N ARG A 37 -17.67 -5.90 -11.22
CA ARG A 37 -18.30 -5.71 -9.91
C ARG A 37 -17.34 -6.11 -8.78
N PHE A 38 -17.46 -5.45 -7.63
CA PHE A 38 -16.74 -5.84 -6.42
C PHE A 38 -17.16 -7.23 -5.94
N THR A 39 -18.44 -7.55 -6.08
CA THR A 39 -19.01 -8.89 -5.90
C THR A 39 -19.08 -9.61 -7.25
N THR A 40 -19.05 -10.94 -7.25
CA THR A 40 -19.11 -11.75 -8.48
C THR A 40 -20.48 -11.79 -9.13
N TYR A 41 -21.52 -11.32 -8.44
CA TYR A 41 -22.93 -11.30 -8.88
C TYR A 41 -23.55 -9.91 -8.69
N SER A 42 -24.64 -9.64 -9.41
CA SER A 42 -25.38 -8.38 -9.30
C SER A 42 -25.97 -8.19 -7.91
N GLN A 43 -25.96 -6.96 -7.45
CA GLN A 43 -26.53 -6.53 -6.17
C GLN A 43 -27.60 -5.44 -6.36
N GLU A 44 -28.22 -5.41 -7.56
CA GLU A 44 -29.26 -4.43 -7.89
C GLU A 44 -30.47 -4.51 -6.96
N ASP A 45 -30.82 -5.74 -6.52
CA ASP A 45 -31.90 -6.00 -5.58
C ASP A 45 -31.53 -5.83 -4.11
N ALA A 46 -30.30 -5.40 -3.81
CA ALA A 46 -29.88 -5.19 -2.43
C ALA A 46 -30.64 -4.03 -1.79
N PRO A 47 -30.97 -4.11 -0.48
CA PRO A 47 -31.72 -3.07 0.22
C PRO A 47 -31.07 -1.68 0.05
N LEU A 48 -31.87 -0.66 -0.21
CA LEU A 48 -31.41 0.74 -0.30
C LEU A 48 -30.64 1.11 0.99
N GLY A 49 -29.49 1.76 0.82
CA GLY A 49 -28.63 2.16 1.92
C GLY A 49 -27.72 1.03 2.46
N SER A 50 -27.85 -0.21 1.97
CA SER A 50 -26.93 -1.27 2.32
C SER A 50 -25.56 -1.09 1.66
N THR A 51 -24.52 -1.66 2.27
CA THR A 51 -23.16 -1.69 1.72
C THR A 51 -23.13 -2.27 0.29
N MET A 52 -23.90 -3.32 0.06
CA MET A 52 -23.93 -4.00 -1.24
C MET A 52 -24.56 -3.14 -2.30
N HIS A 53 -25.66 -2.46 -1.99
CA HIS A 53 -26.31 -1.50 -2.89
C HIS A 53 -25.37 -0.33 -3.22
N PHE A 54 -24.67 0.21 -2.23
CA PHE A 54 -23.69 1.27 -2.44
C PHE A 54 -22.61 0.87 -3.45
N PHE A 55 -22.02 -0.32 -3.30
CA PHE A 55 -20.99 -0.79 -4.24
C PHE A 55 -21.52 -1.10 -5.63
N GLU A 56 -22.77 -1.54 -5.74
CA GLU A 56 -23.42 -1.74 -7.04
C GLU A 56 -23.64 -0.39 -7.77
N VAL A 57 -24.18 0.61 -7.07
CA VAL A 57 -24.33 1.97 -7.62
C VAL A 57 -22.98 2.57 -8.01
N LEU A 58 -21.96 2.39 -7.17
CA LEU A 58 -20.61 2.85 -7.46
C LEU A 58 -20.02 2.17 -8.71
N TYR A 59 -20.23 0.86 -8.87
CA TYR A 59 -19.86 0.11 -10.07
C TYR A 59 -20.56 0.63 -11.32
N GLN A 60 -21.86 0.93 -11.25
CA GLN A 60 -22.67 1.45 -12.36
C GLN A 60 -22.20 2.82 -12.85
N THR A 61 -21.42 3.57 -12.07
CA THR A 61 -20.79 4.82 -12.52
C THR A 61 -19.73 4.61 -13.63
N GLY A 62 -19.32 3.39 -13.90
CA GLY A 62 -18.39 3.01 -14.96
C GLY A 62 -17.03 3.71 -14.87
N LEU A 63 -16.92 4.90 -15.47
CA LEU A 63 -15.66 5.66 -15.50
C LEU A 63 -15.14 6.00 -14.11
N TYR A 64 -15.99 6.42 -13.18
CA TYR A 64 -15.57 6.77 -11.83
C TYR A 64 -15.08 5.54 -11.06
N TRP A 65 -15.72 4.39 -11.25
CA TRP A 65 -15.27 3.11 -10.71
C TRP A 65 -13.86 2.76 -11.15
N GLN A 66 -13.57 2.88 -12.45
CA GLN A 66 -12.24 2.63 -12.99
C GLN A 66 -11.22 3.66 -12.51
N PHE A 67 -11.61 4.94 -12.43
CA PHE A 67 -10.76 6.01 -11.91
C PHE A 67 -10.27 5.73 -10.48
N ILE A 68 -11.16 5.29 -9.59
CA ILE A 68 -10.77 4.85 -8.24
C ILE A 68 -9.73 3.73 -8.31
N GLY A 69 -9.92 2.77 -9.21
CA GLY A 69 -8.96 1.70 -9.44
C GLY A 69 -7.58 2.20 -9.85
N TRP A 70 -7.51 3.07 -10.84
CA TRP A 70 -6.25 3.67 -11.31
C TRP A 70 -5.56 4.53 -10.24
N ALA A 71 -6.32 5.30 -9.47
CA ALA A 71 -5.78 6.09 -8.36
C ALA A 71 -5.14 5.20 -7.28
N GLN A 72 -5.79 4.09 -6.93
CA GLN A 72 -5.25 3.10 -6.00
C GLN A 72 -4.02 2.39 -6.55
N LEU A 73 -4.00 2.05 -7.85
CA LEU A 73 -2.84 1.44 -8.50
C LEU A 73 -1.63 2.35 -8.45
N LEU A 74 -1.83 3.63 -8.79
CA LEU A 74 -0.77 4.64 -8.76
C LEU A 74 -0.21 4.81 -7.35
N ALA A 75 -1.06 4.97 -6.35
CA ALA A 75 -0.62 5.10 -4.95
C ALA A 75 0.16 3.87 -4.49
N GLY A 76 -0.34 2.66 -4.80
CA GLY A 76 0.32 1.40 -4.49
C GLY A 76 1.68 1.27 -5.17
N PHE A 77 1.78 1.59 -6.45
CA PHE A 77 3.04 1.61 -7.20
C PHE A 77 4.07 2.56 -6.57
N LEU A 78 3.68 3.81 -6.30
CA LEU A 78 4.57 4.81 -5.70
C LEU A 78 5.10 4.36 -4.33
N LEU A 79 4.24 3.77 -3.49
CA LEU A 79 4.64 3.25 -2.18
C LEU A 79 5.61 2.07 -2.31
N MET A 80 5.33 1.11 -3.19
CA MET A 80 6.10 -0.14 -3.30
C MET A 80 7.47 0.06 -3.95
N THR A 81 7.64 1.03 -4.83
CA THR A 81 8.93 1.33 -5.48
C THR A 81 9.99 1.84 -4.50
N GLN A 82 9.64 2.19 -3.27
CA GLN A 82 10.50 2.82 -2.26
C GLN A 82 11.10 4.17 -2.68
N ARG A 83 11.40 4.36 -3.96
CA ARG A 83 12.01 5.59 -4.50
C ARG A 83 11.05 6.78 -4.46
N PHE A 84 9.77 6.54 -4.73
CA PHE A 84 8.72 7.56 -4.73
C PHE A 84 7.78 7.44 -3.53
N SER A 85 8.19 6.72 -2.50
CA SER A 85 7.34 6.37 -1.37
C SER A 85 6.80 7.57 -0.58
N LYS A 86 7.55 8.69 -0.55
CA LYS A 86 7.10 9.93 0.09
C LYS A 86 5.90 10.53 -0.67
N LEU A 87 6.04 10.64 -2.00
CA LEU A 87 4.93 11.03 -2.87
C LEU A 87 3.78 10.04 -2.76
N GLY A 88 4.10 8.74 -2.73
CA GLY A 88 3.11 7.68 -2.54
C GLY A 88 2.30 7.84 -1.26
N ALA A 89 2.93 8.16 -0.13
CA ALA A 89 2.22 8.38 1.13
C ALA A 89 1.29 9.61 1.10
N VAL A 90 1.70 10.68 0.42
CA VAL A 90 0.88 11.89 0.25
C VAL A 90 -0.32 11.63 -0.67
N VAL A 91 -0.08 11.00 -1.84
CA VAL A 91 -1.14 10.63 -2.80
C VAL A 91 -2.12 9.62 -2.19
N ASN A 92 -1.60 8.70 -1.38
CA ASN A 92 -2.41 7.67 -0.74
C ASN A 92 -3.33 8.22 0.35
N LEU A 93 -2.95 9.31 1.03
CA LEU A 93 -3.70 9.84 2.18
C LEU A 93 -5.17 10.13 1.85
N PRO A 94 -5.51 10.95 0.84
CA PRO A 94 -6.91 11.22 0.51
C PRO A 94 -7.67 9.97 0.08
N ILE A 95 -7.00 9.02 -0.56
CA ILE A 95 -7.63 7.77 -1.02
C ILE A 95 -8.01 6.90 0.17
N ILE A 96 -7.06 6.62 1.08
CA ILE A 96 -7.34 5.77 2.25
C ILE A 96 -8.29 6.44 3.25
N LEU A 97 -8.22 7.76 3.40
CA LEU A 97 -9.16 8.52 4.22
C LEU A 97 -10.59 8.37 3.67
N ASN A 98 -10.77 8.54 2.37
CA ASN A 98 -12.08 8.35 1.72
C ASN A 98 -12.60 6.91 1.90
N VAL A 99 -11.76 5.90 1.66
CA VAL A 99 -12.12 4.49 1.87
C VAL A 99 -12.50 4.23 3.33
N PHE A 100 -11.75 4.78 4.30
CA PHE A 100 -12.06 4.62 5.71
C PHE A 100 -13.41 5.23 6.09
N VAL A 101 -13.69 6.45 5.64
CA VAL A 101 -14.98 7.13 5.88
C VAL A 101 -16.14 6.33 5.27
N ILE A 102 -16.01 5.84 4.04
CA ILE A 102 -17.02 4.99 3.41
C ILE A 102 -17.27 3.72 4.22
N THR A 103 -16.21 3.04 4.67
CA THR A 103 -16.36 1.77 5.39
C THR A 103 -17.01 1.93 6.77
N ILE A 104 -16.81 3.07 7.45
CA ILE A 104 -17.53 3.42 8.68
C ILE A 104 -18.98 3.75 8.36
N SER A 105 -19.22 4.65 7.39
CA SER A 105 -20.57 5.11 7.05
C SER A 105 -21.50 3.99 6.60
N MET A 106 -20.95 2.94 5.98
CA MET A 106 -21.69 1.79 5.48
C MET A 106 -21.70 0.60 6.46
N GLU A 107 -21.14 0.74 7.66
CA GLU A 107 -21.04 -0.34 8.66
C GLU A 107 -20.50 -1.65 8.05
N PHE A 108 -19.43 -1.54 7.22
CA PHE A 108 -18.92 -2.66 6.40
C PHE A 108 -18.18 -3.72 7.22
N GLY A 109 -18.88 -4.39 8.14
CA GLY A 109 -18.36 -5.47 8.97
C GLY A 109 -17.03 -5.11 9.65
N GLY A 110 -16.03 -5.99 9.61
CA GLY A 110 -14.69 -5.72 10.16
C GLY A 110 -13.79 -4.80 9.32
N THR A 111 -14.24 -4.39 8.13
CA THR A 111 -13.44 -3.58 7.17
C THR A 111 -13.04 -2.21 7.72
N PRO A 112 -13.85 -1.48 8.52
CA PRO A 112 -13.44 -0.21 9.13
C PRO A 112 -12.18 -0.33 10.00
N VAL A 113 -12.00 -1.46 10.68
CA VAL A 113 -10.79 -1.70 11.49
C VAL A 113 -9.56 -1.80 10.59
N ILE A 114 -9.66 -2.55 9.50
CA ILE A 114 -8.56 -2.73 8.54
C ILE A 114 -8.20 -1.40 7.87
N THR A 115 -9.19 -0.66 7.37
CA THR A 115 -8.97 0.62 6.70
C THR A 115 -8.49 1.70 7.66
N GLY A 116 -8.93 1.67 8.93
CA GLY A 116 -8.43 2.52 10.00
C GLY A 116 -6.95 2.25 10.31
N LEU A 117 -6.56 0.98 10.43
CA LEU A 117 -5.15 0.59 10.60
C LEU A 117 -4.30 1.01 9.39
N MET A 118 -4.81 0.88 8.18
CA MET A 118 -4.13 1.35 6.96
C MET A 118 -3.97 2.87 6.96
N LEU A 119 -4.99 3.62 7.38
CA LEU A 119 -4.91 5.09 7.52
C LEU A 119 -3.86 5.48 8.56
N MET A 120 -3.87 4.86 9.73
CA MET A 120 -2.85 5.10 10.78
C MET A 120 -1.44 4.77 10.27
N ALA A 121 -1.27 3.66 9.56
CA ALA A 121 0.00 3.28 8.96
C ALA A 121 0.45 4.31 7.91
N ASN A 122 -0.47 4.84 7.09
CA ASN A 122 -0.14 5.89 6.13
C ASN A 122 0.24 7.21 6.82
N LEU A 123 -0.45 7.60 7.87
CA LEU A 123 -0.08 8.76 8.70
C LEU A 123 1.31 8.58 9.32
N LEU A 124 1.63 7.38 9.79
CA LEU A 124 2.97 7.05 10.28
C LEU A 124 4.04 7.26 9.19
N LEU A 125 3.78 6.86 7.93
CA LEU A 125 4.71 7.10 6.82
C LEU A 125 4.93 8.61 6.58
N ILE A 126 3.88 9.41 6.67
CA ILE A 126 3.97 10.87 6.53
C ILE A 126 4.78 11.47 7.69
N VAL A 127 4.48 11.07 8.92
CA VAL A 127 5.21 11.54 10.11
C VAL A 127 6.69 11.11 10.05
N TRP A 128 6.97 9.89 9.56
CA TRP A 128 8.34 9.41 9.37
C TRP A 128 9.14 10.31 8.42
N HIS A 129 8.51 10.80 7.36
CA HIS A 129 9.14 11.67 6.36
C HIS A 129 8.85 13.16 6.56
N TRP A 130 8.27 13.54 7.71
CA TRP A 130 7.84 14.92 7.97
C TRP A 130 8.89 15.97 7.65
N GLY A 131 10.15 15.76 8.06
CA GLY A 131 11.24 16.72 7.80
C GLY A 131 11.45 17.05 6.32
N GLU A 132 11.12 16.13 5.42
CA GLU A 132 11.23 16.32 3.99
C GLU A 132 9.90 16.83 3.38
N LEU A 133 8.77 16.35 3.90
CA LEU A 133 7.45 16.69 3.39
C LEU A 133 6.99 18.10 3.83
N GLN A 134 7.51 18.62 4.93
CA GLN A 134 7.12 19.94 5.44
C GLN A 134 7.39 21.09 4.44
N SER A 135 8.31 20.88 3.49
CA SER A 135 8.54 21.86 2.41
C SER A 135 7.32 22.04 1.50
N LEU A 136 6.43 21.05 1.40
CA LEU A 136 5.18 21.16 0.64
C LEU A 136 4.20 22.19 1.23
N ILE A 137 4.38 22.53 2.50
CA ILE A 137 3.58 23.54 3.20
C ILE A 137 4.41 24.78 3.57
N ASN A 138 5.46 25.07 2.78
CA ASN A 138 6.35 26.22 2.93
C ASN A 138 7.11 26.30 4.26
N LEU A 139 7.32 25.16 4.93
CA LEU A 139 8.20 25.08 6.10
C LEU A 139 9.64 24.71 5.67
N PRO A 140 10.67 25.04 6.49
CA PRO A 140 12.06 24.74 6.16
C PRO A 140 12.31 23.25 5.90
N TYR A 141 12.97 22.93 4.77
CA TYR A 141 13.37 21.58 4.45
C TYR A 141 14.43 21.06 5.44
N LEU A 142 14.17 19.90 6.04
CA LEU A 142 15.12 19.20 6.89
C LEU A 142 15.60 17.92 6.15
N PRO A 143 16.86 17.87 5.71
CA PRO A 143 17.36 16.75 4.93
C PRO A 143 17.31 15.44 5.74
N ALA A 144 17.00 14.36 5.06
CA ALA A 144 17.08 13.03 5.63
C ALA A 144 18.56 12.64 5.89
N ALA A 145 18.80 11.74 6.84
CA ALA A 145 20.12 11.14 7.01
C ALA A 145 20.52 10.39 5.74
N SER A 146 21.79 10.54 5.32
CA SER A 146 22.28 10.00 4.05
C SER A 146 22.31 8.47 3.96
N ASP A 147 22.44 7.77 5.09
CA ASP A 147 22.55 6.30 5.14
C ASP A 147 21.23 5.65 5.59
N GLN A 148 20.20 5.76 4.74
CA GLN A 148 18.92 5.12 4.99
C GLN A 148 18.84 3.78 4.25
N GLU A 149 18.36 2.75 4.97
CA GLU A 149 18.13 1.41 4.40
C GLU A 149 17.20 1.47 3.18
N GLU A 150 16.19 2.34 3.21
CA GLU A 150 15.20 2.50 2.12
C GLU A 150 15.82 2.90 0.77
N ASN A 151 17.01 3.52 0.77
CA ASN A 151 17.71 3.93 -0.45
C ASN A 151 18.45 2.77 -1.13
N LYS A 152 18.46 1.57 -0.53
CA LYS A 152 19.14 0.42 -1.11
C LYS A 152 18.30 -0.20 -2.24
N PRO A 153 18.93 -0.50 -3.39
CA PRO A 153 18.22 -1.01 -4.57
C PRO A 153 17.47 -2.32 -4.31
N LEU A 154 17.93 -3.13 -3.35
CA LEU A 154 17.27 -4.36 -2.94
C LEU A 154 15.78 -4.14 -2.62
N TRP A 155 15.45 -3.09 -1.86
CA TRP A 155 14.07 -2.83 -1.46
C TRP A 155 13.20 -2.34 -2.62
N ALA A 156 13.76 -1.53 -3.53
CA ALA A 156 13.04 -1.13 -4.74
C ALA A 156 12.74 -2.34 -5.64
N ILE A 157 13.71 -3.22 -5.83
CA ILE A 157 13.54 -4.46 -6.61
C ILE A 157 12.49 -5.36 -5.95
N THR A 158 12.57 -5.56 -4.64
CA THR A 158 11.58 -6.35 -3.89
C THR A 158 10.17 -5.77 -4.04
N GLY A 159 10.03 -4.46 -3.93
CA GLY A 159 8.75 -3.79 -4.12
C GLY A 159 8.19 -3.95 -5.53
N LEU A 160 9.03 -3.86 -6.57
CA LEU A 160 8.63 -4.10 -7.95
C LEU A 160 8.23 -5.56 -8.19
N LEU A 161 8.92 -6.54 -7.58
CA LEU A 161 8.54 -7.95 -7.66
C LEU A 161 7.18 -8.21 -6.99
N LEU A 162 6.96 -7.64 -5.79
CA LEU A 162 5.68 -7.73 -5.08
C LEU A 162 4.54 -7.07 -5.86
N PHE A 163 4.81 -5.89 -6.44
CA PHE A 163 3.86 -5.18 -7.28
C PHE A 163 3.51 -5.99 -8.52
N GLY A 164 4.52 -6.43 -9.28
CA GLY A 164 4.32 -7.20 -10.51
C GLY A 164 3.61 -8.52 -10.27
N PHE A 165 4.00 -9.25 -9.20
CA PHE A 165 3.31 -10.48 -8.82
C PHE A 165 1.84 -10.22 -8.43
N THR A 166 1.58 -9.24 -7.56
CA THR A 166 0.21 -8.94 -7.11
C THR A 166 -0.67 -8.49 -8.28
N ALA A 167 -0.18 -7.58 -9.11
CA ALA A 167 -0.90 -7.10 -10.29
C ALA A 167 -1.14 -8.24 -11.29
N GLY A 168 -0.10 -8.98 -11.65
CA GLY A 168 -0.19 -10.11 -12.59
C GLY A 168 -1.14 -11.20 -12.09
N TYR A 169 -1.03 -11.58 -10.82
CA TYR A 169 -1.91 -12.57 -10.21
C TYR A 169 -3.38 -12.15 -10.29
N ARG A 170 -3.70 -10.89 -9.99
CA ARG A 170 -5.06 -10.35 -10.01
C ARG A 170 -5.57 -10.04 -11.44
N ILE A 171 -4.66 -9.80 -12.39
CA ILE A 171 -5.03 -9.67 -13.81
C ILE A 171 -5.47 -11.03 -14.34
N LEU A 172 -4.75 -12.10 -14.02
CA LEU A 172 -4.99 -13.44 -14.55
C LEU A 172 -6.12 -14.19 -13.83
N ASN A 173 -6.37 -13.88 -12.54
CA ASN A 173 -7.32 -14.61 -11.71
C ASN A 173 -8.39 -13.67 -11.13
N ASP A 174 -9.63 -13.83 -11.57
CA ASP A 174 -10.78 -13.15 -10.96
C ASP A 174 -11.15 -13.83 -9.63
N PHE A 175 -11.17 -15.17 -9.62
CA PHE A 175 -11.29 -15.97 -8.39
C PHE A 175 -9.90 -16.24 -7.84
N TYR A 176 -9.58 -15.61 -6.75
CA TYR A 176 -8.24 -15.68 -6.17
C TYR A 176 -8.18 -16.55 -4.91
N ASN A 177 -7.03 -17.18 -4.70
CA ASN A 177 -6.70 -17.83 -3.43
C ASN A 177 -5.88 -16.88 -2.56
N PRO A 178 -6.46 -16.33 -1.46
CA PRO A 178 -5.75 -15.36 -0.62
C PRO A 178 -4.52 -15.96 0.08
N PHE A 179 -4.56 -17.25 0.43
CA PHE A 179 -3.43 -17.92 1.07
C PHE A 179 -2.24 -18.07 0.13
N LEU A 180 -2.49 -18.44 -1.13
CA LEU A 180 -1.44 -18.53 -2.14
C LEU A 180 -0.81 -17.16 -2.39
N TRP A 181 -1.65 -16.13 -2.62
CA TRP A 181 -1.16 -14.77 -2.84
C TRP A 181 -0.32 -14.26 -1.65
N PHE A 182 -0.85 -14.39 -0.43
CA PHE A 182 -0.16 -13.95 0.77
C PHE A 182 1.14 -14.74 1.00
N GLY A 183 1.12 -16.08 0.80
CA GLY A 183 2.28 -16.95 0.96
C GLY A 183 3.43 -16.55 0.02
N VAL A 184 3.15 -16.30 -1.26
CA VAL A 184 4.18 -15.87 -2.22
C VAL A 184 4.71 -14.47 -1.86
N CYS A 185 3.85 -13.51 -1.50
CA CYS A 185 4.28 -12.19 -1.05
C CYS A 185 5.17 -12.27 0.20
N PHE A 186 4.80 -13.13 1.15
CA PHE A 186 5.59 -13.39 2.36
C PHE A 186 6.97 -13.97 2.03
N LEU A 187 7.05 -14.95 1.13
CA LEU A 187 8.33 -15.55 0.72
C LEU A 187 9.24 -14.54 0.03
N ILE A 188 8.71 -13.70 -0.86
CA ILE A 188 9.47 -12.63 -1.52
C ILE A 188 10.01 -11.65 -0.46
N GLY A 189 9.16 -11.22 0.47
CA GLY A 189 9.57 -10.32 1.56
C GLY A 189 10.62 -10.95 2.47
N LEU A 190 10.40 -12.18 2.92
CA LEU A 190 11.34 -12.93 3.77
C LEU A 190 12.69 -13.12 3.07
N GLY A 191 12.68 -13.48 1.79
CA GLY A 191 13.89 -13.63 0.98
C GLY A 191 14.72 -12.34 0.94
N ALA A 192 14.07 -11.20 0.70
CA ALA A 192 14.76 -9.90 0.72
C ALA A 192 15.35 -9.57 2.10
N PHE A 193 14.61 -9.86 3.18
CA PHE A 193 15.10 -9.69 4.55
C PHE A 193 16.34 -10.54 4.82
N LEU A 194 16.32 -11.82 4.46
CA LEU A 194 17.47 -12.73 4.66
C LEU A 194 18.68 -12.29 3.85
N ILE A 195 18.51 -11.92 2.58
CA ILE A 195 19.59 -11.37 1.74
C ILE A 195 20.21 -10.15 2.45
N ARG A 196 19.38 -9.25 2.98
CA ARG A 196 19.86 -8.05 3.66
C ARG A 196 20.61 -8.35 4.94
N LEU A 197 20.17 -9.33 5.72
CA LEU A 197 20.89 -9.78 6.91
C LEU A 197 22.28 -10.33 6.56
N VAL A 198 22.39 -11.17 5.54
CA VAL A 198 23.67 -11.71 5.07
C VAL A 198 24.61 -10.61 4.60
N GLN A 199 24.11 -9.64 3.83
CA GLN A 199 24.91 -8.50 3.38
C GLN A 199 25.46 -7.68 4.56
N ARG A 200 24.66 -7.46 5.59
CA ARG A 200 25.08 -6.74 6.80
C ARG A 200 26.11 -7.53 7.61
N TYR A 201 25.94 -8.84 7.72
CA TYR A 201 26.91 -9.71 8.42
C TYR A 201 28.27 -9.67 7.72
N ARG A 202 28.30 -9.85 6.39
CA ARG A 202 29.56 -9.78 5.61
C ARG A 202 30.24 -8.42 5.73
N ALA A 203 29.51 -7.32 5.68
CA ALA A 203 30.07 -5.98 5.82
C ALA A 203 30.64 -5.70 7.22
N LYS A 204 30.23 -6.42 8.26
CA LYS A 204 30.83 -6.34 9.61
C LYS A 204 32.08 -7.20 9.75
N SER A 205 32.17 -8.32 9.04
CA SER A 205 33.30 -9.24 9.10
C SER A 205 34.54 -8.74 8.34
N THR A 206 34.36 -7.77 7.45
CA THR A 206 35.43 -7.16 6.62
C THR A 206 35.99 -5.85 7.23
N ARG A 207 35.48 -5.42 8.38
CA ARG A 207 35.99 -4.29 9.18
C ARG A 207 36.70 -4.80 10.44
#